data_4b807035f55161ce216be08d65d5b380
#
_entry.id   4b807035f55161ce216be08d65d5b380
#
_cell.length_a   1.000
_cell.length_b   1.000
_cell.length_c   1.000
_cell.angle_alpha   90.00
_cell.angle_beta   90.00
_cell.angle_gamma   90.00
#
_symmetry.space_group_name_H-M   'P 1'
#
loop_
_entity.id
_entity.type
_entity.pdbx_description
1 polymer ?
#
loop_
_entity_poly.entity_id
_entity_poly.type
_entity_poly.pdbx_seq_one_letter_code
_entity_poly.pdbx_strand_id
1 'polypeptide(L)'
;DLPPFSVLWERRTVIAGEGGEEFHLLSIPDLVNAKKTQRTRDWPIIELLVAIHYRENAAAPRPDWIEFWLHEARSPELLAELAQRFPTEARALSSRRPLLQLAFSGVSDTLREALDAEVRAEQAKDRAYWAPLKAELEAFRRAEREGA
;
A
#
# COMPACT_ATOMS: atom_id res chain seq x y z
N ASP A 1 5.15 6.56 7.76
CA ASP A 1 4.67 6.51 9.16
C ASP A 1 3.15 6.40 9.18
N LEU A 2 2.59 5.59 10.09
CA LEU A 2 1.16 5.51 10.30
C LEU A 2 0.66 6.77 11.03
N PRO A 3 -0.58 7.21 10.73
CA PRO A 3 -1.22 8.30 11.47
C PRO A 3 -1.37 7.97 12.96
N PRO A 4 -1.60 8.97 13.83
CA PRO A 4 -1.93 8.75 15.24
C PRO A 4 -3.16 7.85 15.41
N PHE A 5 -3.22 7.13 16.53
CA PHE A 5 -4.31 6.18 16.82
C PHE A 5 -5.71 6.82 16.73
N SER A 6 -5.89 8.04 17.20
CA SER A 6 -7.18 8.74 17.12
C SER A 6 -7.69 8.88 15.69
N VAL A 7 -6.80 9.20 14.75
CA VAL A 7 -7.13 9.34 13.32
C VAL A 7 -7.45 7.96 12.70
N LEU A 8 -6.70 6.93 13.04
CA LEU A 8 -6.99 5.56 12.61
C LEU A 8 -8.33 5.06 13.16
N TRP A 9 -8.62 5.39 14.42
CA TRP A 9 -9.87 5.01 15.08
C TRP A 9 -11.09 5.65 14.44
N GLU A 10 -11.02 6.92 14.06
CA GLU A 10 -12.11 7.63 13.37
C GLU A 10 -12.41 7.03 11.97
N ARG A 11 -11.37 6.56 11.27
CA ARG A 11 -11.48 6.00 9.91
C ARG A 11 -11.68 4.49 9.87
N ARG A 12 -11.73 3.84 11.04
CA ARG A 12 -11.84 2.39 11.13
C ARG A 12 -13.07 1.83 10.41
N THR A 13 -12.94 0.63 9.90
CA THR A 13 -14.06 -0.18 9.43
C THR A 13 -14.61 -1.00 10.61
N VAL A 14 -15.93 -1.01 10.76
CA VAL A 14 -16.60 -1.85 11.77
C VAL A 14 -17.33 -2.97 11.06
N ILE A 15 -17.06 -4.21 11.45
CA ILE A 15 -17.71 -5.41 10.93
C ILE A 15 -18.49 -6.03 12.07
N ALA A 16 -19.79 -6.29 11.84
CA ALA A 16 -20.61 -7.04 12.79
C ALA A 16 -20.37 -8.55 12.61
N GLY A 17 -20.08 -9.23 13.72
CA GLY A 17 -20.02 -10.68 13.78
C GLY A 17 -21.40 -11.33 13.87
N GLU A 18 -21.48 -12.64 13.61
CA GLU A 18 -22.74 -13.40 13.66
C GLU A 18 -23.36 -13.47 15.07
N GLY A 19 -22.54 -13.34 16.11
CA GLY A 19 -22.98 -13.30 17.52
C GLY A 19 -23.30 -11.90 18.06
N GLY A 20 -23.24 -10.85 17.21
CA GLY A 20 -23.47 -9.47 17.61
C GLY A 20 -22.21 -8.74 18.11
N GLU A 21 -21.04 -9.35 18.04
CA GLU A 21 -19.76 -8.72 18.33
C GLU A 21 -19.41 -7.69 17.24
N GLU A 22 -18.73 -6.62 17.62
CA GLU A 22 -18.18 -5.66 16.69
C GLU A 22 -16.66 -5.85 16.56
N PHE A 23 -16.18 -5.99 15.33
CA PHE A 23 -14.75 -6.03 15.01
C PHE A 23 -14.33 -4.69 14.41
N HIS A 24 -13.37 -4.03 15.07
CA HIS A 24 -12.81 -2.78 14.60
C HIS A 24 -11.52 -3.05 13.82
N LEU A 25 -11.53 -2.74 12.53
CA LEU A 25 -10.42 -2.96 11.62
C LEU A 25 -9.88 -1.62 11.12
N LEU A 26 -8.62 -1.58 10.73
CA LEU A 26 -8.09 -0.46 9.96
C LEU A 26 -8.90 -0.28 8.67
N SER A 27 -9.10 0.97 8.25
CA SER A 27 -9.60 1.24 6.90
C SER A 27 -8.68 0.58 5.86
N ILE A 28 -9.20 0.24 4.68
CA ILE A 28 -8.36 -0.36 3.63
C ILE A 28 -7.15 0.54 3.27
N PRO A 29 -7.29 1.86 3.10
CA PRO A 29 -6.12 2.72 2.89
C PRO A 29 -5.07 2.67 4.01
N ASP A 30 -5.50 2.66 5.26
CA ASP A 30 -4.58 2.56 6.40
C ASP A 30 -3.91 1.18 6.49
N LEU A 31 -4.66 0.12 6.21
CA LEU A 31 -4.15 -1.25 6.18
C LEU A 31 -3.11 -1.44 5.05
N VAL A 32 -3.37 -0.90 3.86
CA VAL A 32 -2.41 -0.89 2.75
C VAL A 32 -1.13 -0.18 3.16
N ASN A 33 -1.24 1.00 3.78
CA ASN A 33 -0.06 1.73 4.26
C ASN A 33 0.74 0.94 5.31
N ALA A 34 0.06 0.30 6.26
CA ALA A 34 0.69 -0.55 7.29
C ALA A 34 1.39 -1.80 6.73
N LYS A 35 0.93 -2.29 5.55
CA LYS A 35 1.47 -3.48 4.91
C LYS A 35 2.62 -3.22 3.92
N LYS A 36 2.98 -1.97 3.66
CA LYS A 36 4.14 -1.63 2.81
C LYS A 36 5.46 -1.91 3.54
N THR A 37 5.81 -3.19 3.62
CA THR A 37 6.97 -3.71 4.33
C THR A 37 7.97 -4.39 3.38
N GLN A 38 9.13 -4.78 3.91
CA GLN A 38 10.13 -5.57 3.18
C GLN A 38 9.67 -7.00 2.85
N ARG A 39 8.52 -7.46 3.40
CA ARG A 39 8.05 -8.83 3.25
C ARG A 39 7.37 -9.02 1.91
N THR A 40 7.91 -9.86 1.06
CA THR A 40 7.38 -10.14 -0.28
C THR A 40 5.92 -10.61 -0.25
N ARG A 41 5.52 -11.39 0.76
CA ARG A 41 4.16 -11.93 0.90
C ARG A 41 3.07 -10.88 1.17
N ASP A 42 3.43 -9.67 1.60
CA ASP A 42 2.46 -8.60 1.89
C ASP A 42 2.00 -7.87 0.60
N TRP A 43 2.81 -7.89 -0.46
CA TRP A 43 2.54 -7.14 -1.68
C TRP A 43 1.35 -7.65 -2.51
N PRO A 44 1.15 -8.98 -2.70
CA PRO A 44 -0.08 -9.49 -3.32
C PRO A 44 -1.34 -9.15 -2.52
N ILE A 45 -1.23 -9.03 -1.18
CA ILE A 45 -2.34 -8.63 -0.32
C ILE A 45 -2.68 -7.15 -0.54
N ILE A 46 -1.68 -6.28 -0.68
CA ILE A 46 -1.86 -4.86 -1.02
C ILE A 46 -2.61 -4.74 -2.35
N GLU A 47 -2.17 -5.45 -3.39
CA GLU A 47 -2.82 -5.46 -4.69
C GLU A 47 -4.29 -5.87 -4.59
N LEU A 48 -4.58 -6.94 -3.87
CA LEU A 48 -5.95 -7.43 -3.65
C LEU A 48 -6.81 -6.41 -2.89
N LEU A 49 -6.29 -5.81 -1.83
CA LEU A 49 -7.00 -4.81 -1.02
C LEU A 49 -7.39 -3.58 -1.85
N VAL A 50 -6.47 -3.07 -2.67
CA VAL A 50 -6.74 -1.93 -3.56
C VAL A 50 -7.79 -2.29 -4.60
N ALA A 51 -7.71 -3.48 -5.20
CA ALA A 51 -8.67 -3.96 -6.19
C ALA A 51 -10.07 -4.16 -5.60
N ILE A 52 -10.18 -4.67 -4.37
CA ILE A 52 -11.46 -4.82 -3.66
C ILE A 52 -12.04 -3.44 -3.37
N HIS A 53 -11.27 -2.54 -2.77
CA HIS A 53 -11.73 -1.19 -2.46
C HIS A 53 -12.21 -0.44 -3.71
N TYR A 54 -11.48 -0.56 -4.82
CA TYR A 54 -11.91 0.00 -6.10
C TYR A 54 -13.25 -0.60 -6.55
N ARG A 55 -13.38 -1.91 -6.57
CA ARG A 55 -14.60 -2.60 -7.03
C ARG A 55 -15.85 -2.19 -6.24
N GLU A 56 -15.71 -2.06 -4.93
CA GLU A 56 -16.81 -1.71 -4.04
C GLU A 56 -17.26 -0.24 -4.17
N ASN A 57 -16.33 0.65 -4.53
CA ASN A 57 -16.56 2.09 -4.48
C ASN A 57 -16.51 2.78 -5.84
N ALA A 58 -16.24 2.05 -6.92
CA ALA A 58 -16.06 2.62 -8.26
C ALA A 58 -17.34 3.27 -8.84
N ALA A 59 -18.53 2.89 -8.36
CA ALA A 59 -19.79 3.46 -8.83
C ALA A 59 -20.01 4.91 -8.39
N ALA A 60 -19.48 5.30 -7.21
CA ALA A 60 -19.59 6.65 -6.67
C ALA A 60 -18.24 7.06 -6.02
N PRO A 61 -17.18 7.28 -6.82
CA PRO A 61 -15.85 7.50 -6.31
C PRO A 61 -15.72 8.87 -5.65
N ARG A 62 -14.98 8.90 -4.54
CA ARG A 62 -14.57 10.14 -3.88
C ARG A 62 -13.17 10.56 -4.36
N PRO A 63 -12.83 11.85 -4.33
CA PRO A 63 -11.51 12.31 -4.75
C PRO A 63 -10.34 11.65 -4.00
N ASP A 64 -10.48 11.47 -2.67
CA ASP A 64 -9.49 10.81 -1.84
C ASP A 64 -9.30 9.32 -2.18
N TRP A 65 -10.36 8.63 -2.63
CA TRP A 65 -10.29 7.25 -3.08
C TRP A 65 -9.63 7.11 -4.46
N ILE A 66 -9.92 8.04 -5.37
CA ILE A 66 -9.26 8.07 -6.69
C ILE A 66 -7.75 8.27 -6.51
N GLU A 67 -7.34 9.22 -5.65
CA GLU A 67 -5.92 9.44 -5.33
C GLU A 67 -5.29 8.18 -4.72
N PHE A 68 -5.96 7.55 -3.75
CA PHE A 68 -5.53 6.30 -3.14
C PHE A 68 -5.34 5.20 -4.18
N TRP A 69 -6.30 4.95 -5.06
CA TRP A 69 -6.20 3.91 -6.09
C TRP A 69 -5.05 4.17 -7.07
N LEU A 70 -4.96 5.41 -7.57
CA LEU A 70 -3.88 5.81 -8.47
C LEU A 70 -2.50 5.76 -7.82
N HIS A 71 -2.42 5.92 -6.50
CA HIS A 71 -1.16 5.86 -5.75
C HIS A 71 -0.77 4.43 -5.36
N GLU A 72 -1.75 3.56 -5.07
CA GLU A 72 -1.48 2.26 -4.46
C GLU A 72 -1.75 1.05 -5.38
N ALA A 73 -2.38 1.22 -6.54
CA ALA A 73 -2.55 0.11 -7.47
C ALA A 73 -1.20 -0.47 -7.91
N ARG A 74 -1.05 -1.81 -7.81
CA ARG A 74 0.16 -2.56 -8.16
C ARG A 74 -0.07 -3.52 -9.33
N SER A 75 -1.33 -3.78 -9.73
CA SER A 75 -1.65 -4.49 -10.95
C SER A 75 -1.54 -3.58 -12.16
N PRO A 76 -0.82 -3.97 -13.22
CA PRO A 76 -0.75 -3.21 -14.47
C PRO A 76 -2.12 -2.98 -15.09
N GLU A 77 -3.00 -3.97 -15.01
CA GLU A 77 -4.35 -3.94 -15.56
C GLU A 77 -5.21 -2.90 -14.84
N LEU A 78 -5.22 -2.95 -13.51
CA LEU A 78 -5.97 -1.98 -12.71
C LEU A 78 -5.41 -0.57 -12.88
N LEU A 79 -4.08 -0.40 -12.89
CA LEU A 79 -3.49 0.92 -13.02
C LEU A 79 -3.76 1.54 -14.39
N ALA A 80 -3.74 0.75 -15.47
CA ALA A 80 -4.10 1.22 -16.81
C ALA A 80 -5.58 1.61 -16.89
N GLU A 81 -6.48 0.81 -16.30
CA GLU A 81 -7.90 1.13 -16.19
C GLU A 81 -8.13 2.45 -15.44
N LEU A 82 -7.50 2.61 -14.27
CA LEU A 82 -7.61 3.82 -13.45
C LEU A 82 -7.09 5.06 -14.19
N ALA A 83 -5.96 4.96 -14.87
CA ALA A 83 -5.39 6.08 -15.63
C ALA A 83 -6.30 6.51 -16.79
N GLN A 84 -6.98 5.57 -17.44
CA GLN A 84 -7.94 5.86 -18.50
C GLN A 84 -9.27 6.42 -17.95
N ARG A 85 -9.73 5.93 -16.81
CA ARG A 85 -10.97 6.34 -16.18
C ARG A 85 -10.88 7.70 -15.48
N PHE A 86 -9.73 8.00 -14.87
CA PHE A 86 -9.45 9.23 -14.13
C PHE A 86 -8.23 9.97 -14.70
N PRO A 87 -8.26 10.39 -15.98
CA PRO A 87 -7.07 10.90 -16.66
C PRO A 87 -6.57 12.22 -16.10
N THR A 88 -7.44 13.04 -15.53
CA THR A 88 -7.07 14.34 -14.94
C THR A 88 -6.26 14.13 -13.67
N GLU A 89 -6.75 13.29 -12.77
CA GLU A 89 -6.11 12.94 -11.50
C GLU A 89 -4.80 12.17 -11.74
N ALA A 90 -4.80 11.25 -12.68
CA ALA A 90 -3.61 10.49 -13.05
C ALA A 90 -2.50 11.40 -13.61
N ARG A 91 -2.84 12.40 -14.44
CA ARG A 91 -1.85 13.41 -14.91
C ARG A 91 -1.35 14.27 -13.77
N ALA A 92 -2.22 14.72 -12.88
CA ALA A 92 -1.81 15.52 -11.71
C ALA A 92 -0.84 14.75 -10.80
N LEU A 93 -1.06 13.44 -10.62
CA LEU A 93 -0.22 12.58 -9.79
C LEU A 93 1.06 12.11 -10.51
N SER A 94 1.17 12.22 -11.82
CA SER A 94 2.32 11.70 -12.59
C SER A 94 3.67 12.35 -12.22
N SER A 95 3.68 13.55 -11.62
CA SER A 95 4.89 14.17 -11.06
C SER A 95 5.40 13.45 -9.80
N ARG A 96 4.51 12.84 -9.02
CA ARG A 96 4.84 12.08 -7.79
C ARG A 96 5.02 10.59 -8.08
N ARG A 97 4.30 10.07 -9.07
CA ARG A 97 4.34 8.67 -9.51
C ARG A 97 4.51 8.59 -11.03
N PRO A 98 5.75 8.71 -11.55
CA PRO A 98 6.02 8.82 -12.99
C PRO A 98 5.51 7.65 -13.83
N LEU A 99 5.42 6.44 -13.25
CA LEU A 99 4.91 5.27 -13.96
C LEU A 99 3.43 5.40 -14.40
N LEU A 100 2.66 6.35 -13.85
CA LEU A 100 1.32 6.67 -14.34
C LEU A 100 1.33 7.12 -15.80
N GLN A 101 2.43 7.72 -16.29
CA GLN A 101 2.55 8.07 -17.70
C GLN A 101 2.58 6.83 -18.60
N LEU A 102 3.19 5.74 -18.14
CA LEU A 102 3.20 4.45 -18.86
C LEU A 102 1.80 3.83 -18.89
N ALA A 103 1.03 3.98 -17.80
CA ALA A 103 -0.30 3.43 -17.67
C ALA A 103 -1.30 3.98 -18.69
N PHE A 104 -1.12 5.21 -19.19
CA PHE A 104 -1.97 5.78 -20.26
C PHE A 104 -1.88 5.01 -21.58
N SER A 105 -0.75 4.35 -21.84
CA SER A 105 -0.55 3.51 -23.03
C SER A 105 -1.13 2.09 -22.89
N GLY A 106 -1.76 1.80 -21.73
CA GLY A 106 -2.29 0.48 -21.42
C GLY A 106 -1.26 -0.45 -20.79
N VAL A 107 -1.61 -1.75 -20.74
CA VAL A 107 -0.74 -2.78 -20.16
C VAL A 107 0.45 -3.06 -21.10
N SER A 108 1.65 -2.98 -20.55
CA SER A 108 2.90 -3.26 -21.26
C SER A 108 3.93 -3.92 -20.34
N ASP A 109 4.92 -4.58 -20.90
CA ASP A 109 6.03 -5.12 -20.09
C ASP A 109 6.80 -4.03 -19.38
N THR A 110 6.97 -2.87 -20.02
CA THR A 110 7.59 -1.68 -19.38
C THR A 110 6.82 -1.23 -18.16
N LEU A 111 5.48 -1.25 -18.18
CA LEU A 111 4.66 -0.90 -17.01
C LEU A 111 4.82 -1.94 -15.91
N ARG A 112 4.87 -3.25 -16.25
CA ARG A 112 5.10 -4.33 -15.29
C ARG A 112 6.45 -4.18 -14.59
N GLU A 113 7.52 -3.99 -15.37
CA GLU A 113 8.87 -3.77 -14.83
C GLU A 113 8.97 -2.54 -13.94
N ALA A 114 8.28 -1.44 -14.30
CA ALA A 114 8.24 -0.22 -13.50
C ALA A 114 7.52 -0.45 -12.16
N LEU A 115 6.41 -1.19 -12.14
CA LEU A 115 5.70 -1.57 -10.91
C LEU A 115 6.55 -2.47 -10.02
N ASP A 116 7.23 -3.46 -10.59
CA ASP A 116 8.15 -4.32 -9.84
C ASP A 116 9.33 -3.53 -9.26
N ALA A 117 9.84 -2.55 -9.99
CA ALA A 117 10.90 -1.67 -9.50
C ALA A 117 10.41 -0.79 -8.33
N GLU A 118 9.18 -0.27 -8.41
CA GLU A 118 8.54 0.48 -7.33
C GLU A 118 8.39 -0.36 -6.05
N VAL A 119 7.92 -1.61 -6.16
CA VAL A 119 7.82 -2.56 -5.04
C VAL A 119 9.19 -2.81 -4.41
N ARG A 120 10.22 -3.08 -5.23
CA ARG A 120 11.59 -3.28 -4.74
C ARG A 120 12.15 -2.05 -4.01
N ALA A 121 11.84 -0.86 -4.50
CA ALA A 121 12.26 0.40 -3.87
C ALA A 121 11.58 0.61 -2.50
N GLU A 122 10.29 0.34 -2.39
CA GLU A 122 9.57 0.42 -1.11
C GLU A 122 10.10 -0.61 -0.10
N GLN A 123 10.35 -1.86 -0.53
CA GLN A 123 10.97 -2.89 0.30
C GLN A 123 12.37 -2.48 0.78
N ALA A 124 13.14 -1.82 -0.06
CA ALA A 124 14.46 -1.33 0.30
C ALA A 124 14.40 -0.21 1.35
N LYS A 125 13.43 0.71 1.24
CA LYS A 125 13.20 1.76 2.24
C LYS A 125 12.85 1.15 3.61
N ASP A 126 11.94 0.19 3.65
CA ASP A 126 11.56 -0.47 4.91
C ASP A 126 12.75 -1.23 5.53
N ARG A 127 13.54 -1.93 4.72
CA ARG A 127 14.77 -2.58 5.21
C ARG A 127 15.76 -1.59 5.81
N ALA A 128 15.97 -0.46 5.14
CA ALA A 128 16.88 0.58 5.61
C ALA A 128 16.38 1.21 6.92
N TYR A 129 15.09 1.45 7.03
CA TYR A 129 14.46 1.98 8.24
C TYR A 129 14.68 1.07 9.46
N TRP A 130 14.53 -0.25 9.28
CA TRP A 130 14.67 -1.21 10.39
C TRP A 130 16.10 -1.67 10.64
N ALA A 131 17.06 -1.38 9.76
CA ALA A 131 18.45 -1.86 9.88
C ALA A 131 19.14 -1.46 11.19
N PRO A 132 19.04 -0.20 11.69
CA PRO A 132 19.67 0.20 12.94
C PRO A 132 19.14 -0.60 14.14
N LEU A 133 17.82 -0.73 14.26
CA LEU A 133 17.19 -1.47 15.35
C LEU A 133 17.56 -2.96 15.32
N LYS A 134 17.61 -3.55 14.14
CA LYS A 134 18.05 -4.96 13.99
C LYS A 134 19.50 -5.15 14.47
N ALA A 135 20.39 -4.23 14.09
CA ALA A 135 21.80 -4.28 14.53
C ALA A 135 21.93 -4.16 16.05
N GLU A 136 21.16 -3.25 16.66
CA GLU A 136 21.13 -3.09 18.12
C GLU A 136 20.63 -4.36 18.83
N LEU A 137 19.52 -4.94 18.38
CA LEU A 137 18.99 -6.18 18.92
C LEU A 137 19.95 -7.37 18.78
N GLU A 138 20.68 -7.44 17.67
CA GLU A 138 21.71 -8.47 17.48
C GLU A 138 22.90 -8.28 18.42
N ALA A 139 23.31 -7.02 18.69
CA ALA A 139 24.35 -6.71 19.66
C ALA A 139 23.95 -7.13 21.07
N PHE A 140 22.73 -6.83 21.51
CA PHE A 140 22.22 -7.28 22.80
C PHE A 140 22.20 -8.80 22.93
N ARG A 141 21.72 -9.52 21.92
CA ARG A 141 21.70 -10.99 21.93
C ARG A 141 23.09 -11.62 21.99
N ARG A 142 24.11 -10.98 21.40
CA ARG A 142 25.50 -11.44 21.51
C ARG A 142 26.02 -11.24 22.91
N ALA A 143 25.84 -10.06 23.49
CA ALA A 143 26.28 -9.75 24.85
C ALA A 143 25.69 -10.70 25.90
N GLU A 144 24.37 -11.03 25.76
CA GLU A 144 23.73 -12.02 26.64
C GLU A 144 24.35 -13.42 26.54
N ARG A 145 24.75 -13.85 25.34
CA ARG A 145 25.36 -15.17 25.13
C ARG A 145 26.80 -15.24 25.64
N GLU A 146 27.51 -14.12 25.61
CA GLU A 146 28.94 -14.04 26.08
C GLU A 146 29.02 -13.83 27.59
N GLY A 147 27.94 -13.36 28.23
CA GLY A 147 27.87 -13.15 29.68
C GLY A 147 27.23 -14.31 30.47
N ALA A 148 26.76 -15.37 29.78
CA ALA A 148 26.21 -16.58 30.38
C ALA A 148 27.18 -17.74 30.30
#